data_6d6204fa984c10fbc353f5f12f9df940
#
_entry.id   6d6204fa984c10fbc353f5f12f9df940
#
_cell.length_a   1.000
_cell.length_b   1.000
_cell.length_c   1.000
_cell.angle_alpha   90.00
_cell.angle_beta   90.00
_cell.angle_gamma   90.00
#
_symmetry.space_group_name_H-M   'P 1'
#
loop_
_entity.id
_entity.type
_entity.pdbx_description
1 polymer ?
#
loop_
_entity_poly.entity_id
_entity_poly.type
_entity_poly.pdbx_seq_one_letter_code
_entity_poly.pdbx_strand_id
1 'polypeptide(L)'
;MRRKIIIFNPRSANGKHRIPNSILQVGASIHGKYEYVFVDGNLEENPWQTLENYFKTGEFSYFGSTVMPGPQLRQAIPFTKKIKEQFPDVITIWGGYFASNQYKVSLNSGYVDYVINGPGDNTFPELIDTLEKNNLENLTSIKNLIYKNEKGEIIKTAVEALLDQDTLPKFPYDYLNSFYPVRNYLTKTFMGNTTLSYHSSMGCPFSCSFCAVVPIYNAKWKGMSASRIYEDINYFKEKYNIDAIEFHDNNFFTSKKRVLEFSELIMNDNLSYWGEGRIDTINMYSDDDLKLMRKA
;
A
#
# COMPACT_ATOMS: atom_id res chain seq x y z
N MET A 1 -25.36 6.58 -12.43
CA MET A 1 -24.85 5.74 -11.31
C MET A 1 -23.36 5.95 -11.20
N ARG A 2 -22.81 6.14 -9.98
CA ARG A 2 -21.36 6.13 -9.79
C ARG A 2 -20.82 4.73 -10.09
N ARG A 3 -19.75 4.65 -10.84
CA ARG A 3 -19.11 3.39 -11.21
C ARG A 3 -18.32 2.83 -10.03
N LYS A 4 -18.38 1.51 -9.82
CA LYS A 4 -17.70 0.83 -8.70
C LYS A 4 -16.26 0.50 -9.05
N ILE A 5 -15.45 0.30 -8.01
CA ILE A 5 -14.00 0.12 -8.12
C ILE A 5 -13.63 -1.26 -7.54
N ILE A 6 -12.80 -2.01 -8.25
CA ILE A 6 -12.09 -3.16 -7.69
C ILE A 6 -10.69 -2.73 -7.31
N ILE A 7 -10.28 -3.00 -6.07
CA ILE A 7 -8.90 -2.81 -5.59
C ILE A 7 -8.29 -4.19 -5.35
N PHE A 8 -7.33 -4.55 -6.20
CA PHE A 8 -6.74 -5.87 -6.27
C PHE A 8 -5.33 -5.90 -5.66
N ASN A 9 -5.11 -6.88 -4.78
CA ASN A 9 -3.80 -7.26 -4.26
C ASN A 9 -3.37 -8.59 -4.87
N PRO A 10 -2.50 -8.61 -5.88
CA PRO A 10 -2.02 -9.86 -6.46
C PRO A 10 -1.26 -10.72 -5.43
N ARG A 11 -1.30 -12.04 -5.59
CA ARG A 11 -0.63 -12.99 -4.70
C ARG A 11 0.88 -12.74 -4.62
N SER A 12 1.36 -12.51 -3.40
CA SER A 12 2.78 -12.30 -3.09
C SER A 12 3.45 -13.53 -2.50
N ALA A 13 2.68 -14.42 -1.81
CA ALA A 13 3.19 -15.61 -1.16
C ALA A 13 2.13 -16.72 -1.13
N ASN A 14 2.60 -17.97 -1.00
CA ASN A 14 1.73 -19.15 -0.87
C ASN A 14 1.38 -19.50 0.58
N GLY A 15 1.74 -18.65 1.53
CA GLY A 15 1.47 -18.81 2.96
C GLY A 15 2.04 -17.64 3.76
N LYS A 16 1.74 -17.56 5.04
CA LYS A 16 2.15 -16.46 5.93
C LYS A 16 1.74 -15.10 5.34
N HIS A 17 0.47 -14.98 5.01
CA HIS A 17 -0.08 -13.76 4.41
C HIS A 17 0.12 -12.58 5.35
N ARG A 18 0.31 -11.41 4.78
CA ARG A 18 0.45 -10.14 5.48
C ARG A 18 -0.74 -9.24 5.15
N ILE A 19 -1.11 -8.38 6.10
CA ILE A 19 -2.14 -7.36 5.85
C ILE A 19 -1.76 -6.57 4.60
N PRO A 20 -2.69 -6.42 3.64
CA PRO A 20 -2.40 -5.77 2.36
C PRO A 20 -2.44 -4.24 2.49
N ASN A 21 -1.46 -3.66 3.22
CA ASN A 21 -1.41 -2.24 3.59
C ASN A 21 -1.58 -1.30 2.39
N SER A 22 -1.00 -1.63 1.22
CA SER A 22 -1.08 -0.75 0.05
C SER A 22 -2.50 -0.61 -0.51
N ILE A 23 -3.29 -1.69 -0.54
CA ILE A 23 -4.69 -1.59 -0.99
C ILE A 23 -5.59 -0.99 0.10
N LEU A 24 -5.27 -1.20 1.37
CA LEU A 24 -5.96 -0.55 2.48
C LEU A 24 -5.75 0.96 2.48
N GLN A 25 -4.54 1.43 2.19
CA GLN A 25 -4.22 2.84 2.09
C GLN A 25 -5.03 3.53 0.98
N VAL A 26 -5.04 2.94 -0.22
CA VAL A 26 -5.86 3.43 -1.33
C VAL A 26 -7.34 3.33 -1.01
N GLY A 27 -7.80 2.22 -0.40
CA GLY A 27 -9.16 2.06 0.07
C GLY A 27 -9.57 3.14 1.08
N ALA A 28 -8.70 3.48 2.02
CA ALA A 28 -8.94 4.54 3.01
C ALA A 28 -9.19 5.91 2.35
N SER A 29 -8.47 6.22 1.28
CA SER A 29 -8.58 7.50 0.57
C SER A 29 -9.91 7.70 -0.19
N ILE A 30 -10.63 6.61 -0.47
CA ILE A 30 -11.92 6.63 -1.18
C ILE A 30 -13.09 6.16 -0.30
N HIS A 31 -12.81 5.71 0.93
CA HIS A 31 -13.82 5.16 1.83
C HIS A 31 -14.92 6.18 2.15
N GLY A 32 -16.18 5.76 2.05
CA GLY A 32 -17.34 6.64 2.21
C GLY A 32 -17.63 7.56 1.01
N LYS A 33 -16.73 7.67 0.03
CA LYS A 33 -16.89 8.49 -1.18
C LYS A 33 -17.28 7.68 -2.40
N TYR A 34 -16.68 6.51 -2.57
CA TYR A 34 -16.93 5.59 -3.67
C TYR A 34 -17.30 4.20 -3.15
N GLU A 35 -18.09 3.48 -3.93
CA GLU A 35 -18.30 2.04 -3.72
C GLU A 35 -17.12 1.28 -4.30
N TYR A 36 -16.54 0.38 -3.49
CA TYR A 36 -15.41 -0.43 -3.92
C TYR A 36 -15.42 -1.79 -3.24
N VAL A 37 -14.67 -2.73 -3.79
CA VAL A 37 -14.42 -4.04 -3.21
C VAL A 37 -12.93 -4.32 -3.17
N PHE A 38 -12.50 -5.07 -2.16
CA PHE A 38 -11.17 -5.65 -2.12
C PHE A 38 -11.19 -7.05 -2.74
N VAL A 39 -10.19 -7.35 -3.57
CA VAL A 39 -9.90 -8.72 -4.00
C VAL A 39 -8.45 -9.02 -3.65
N ASP A 40 -8.24 -9.98 -2.74
CA ASP A 40 -6.90 -10.37 -2.30
C ASP A 40 -6.50 -11.73 -2.88
N GLY A 41 -5.63 -11.70 -3.87
CA GLY A 41 -5.09 -12.90 -4.51
C GLY A 41 -4.32 -13.83 -3.58
N ASN A 42 -3.92 -13.39 -2.38
CA ASN A 42 -3.29 -14.26 -1.38
C ASN A 42 -4.31 -15.20 -0.72
N LEU A 43 -5.53 -14.74 -0.49
CA LEU A 43 -6.58 -15.47 0.21
C LEU A 43 -7.62 -16.11 -0.73
N GLU A 44 -7.76 -15.58 -1.94
CA GLU A 44 -8.66 -16.16 -2.93
C GLU A 44 -8.12 -17.49 -3.47
N GLU A 45 -8.95 -18.51 -3.54
CA GLU A 45 -8.62 -19.78 -4.22
C GLU A 45 -8.51 -19.56 -5.73
N ASN A 46 -9.49 -18.88 -6.31
CA ASN A 46 -9.53 -18.51 -7.74
C ASN A 46 -9.75 -17.00 -7.90
N PRO A 47 -8.69 -16.18 -7.75
CA PRO A 47 -8.83 -14.72 -7.84
C PRO A 47 -9.37 -14.24 -9.19
N TRP A 48 -9.06 -14.94 -10.28
CA TRP A 48 -9.59 -14.57 -11.59
C TRP A 48 -11.13 -14.71 -11.63
N GLN A 49 -11.66 -15.82 -11.13
CA GLN A 49 -13.11 -16.06 -11.11
C GLN A 49 -13.84 -14.98 -10.28
N THR A 50 -13.27 -14.59 -9.15
CA THR A 50 -13.80 -13.52 -8.30
C THR A 50 -13.85 -12.19 -9.06
N LEU A 51 -12.74 -11.81 -9.71
CA LEU A 51 -12.69 -10.60 -10.55
C LEU A 51 -13.71 -10.64 -11.71
N GLU A 52 -13.74 -11.75 -12.44
CA GLU A 52 -14.65 -11.94 -13.57
C GLU A 52 -16.11 -11.83 -13.15
N ASN A 53 -16.48 -12.41 -12.00
CA ASN A 53 -17.84 -12.32 -11.47
C ASN A 53 -18.24 -10.86 -11.18
N TYR A 54 -17.35 -10.06 -10.58
CA TYR A 54 -17.62 -8.64 -10.37
C TYR A 54 -17.79 -7.88 -11.69
N PHE A 55 -16.92 -8.10 -12.68
CA PHE A 55 -17.04 -7.40 -13.96
C PHE A 55 -18.28 -7.79 -14.75
N LYS A 56 -18.71 -9.06 -14.68
CA LYS A 56 -19.97 -9.54 -15.33
C LYS A 56 -21.23 -8.87 -14.80
N THR A 57 -21.20 -8.24 -13.61
CA THR A 57 -22.36 -7.44 -13.12
C THR A 57 -22.56 -6.16 -13.93
N GLY A 58 -21.54 -5.70 -14.65
CA GLY A 58 -21.56 -4.42 -15.37
C GLY A 58 -21.49 -3.17 -14.48
N GLU A 59 -21.32 -3.33 -13.14
CA GLU A 59 -21.27 -2.21 -12.20
C GLU A 59 -19.85 -1.67 -11.99
N PHE A 60 -18.81 -2.49 -12.22
CA PHE A 60 -17.41 -2.16 -11.97
C PHE A 60 -16.72 -1.67 -13.24
N SER A 61 -16.24 -0.44 -13.20
CA SER A 61 -15.58 0.21 -14.33
C SER A 61 -14.12 0.58 -14.07
N TYR A 62 -13.67 0.41 -12.83
CA TYR A 62 -12.28 0.71 -12.44
C TYR A 62 -11.62 -0.50 -11.80
N PHE A 63 -10.41 -0.80 -12.24
CA PHE A 63 -9.56 -1.84 -11.70
C PHE A 63 -8.24 -1.23 -11.23
N GLY A 64 -8.08 -1.06 -9.92
CA GLY A 64 -6.84 -0.64 -9.29
C GLY A 64 -6.04 -1.85 -8.82
N SER A 65 -4.78 -1.98 -9.18
CA SER A 65 -3.90 -3.05 -8.70
C SER A 65 -2.61 -2.51 -8.11
N THR A 66 -2.24 -2.98 -6.90
CA THR A 66 -0.87 -2.80 -6.41
C THR A 66 0.04 -3.83 -7.08
N VAL A 67 1.23 -3.41 -7.50
CA VAL A 67 2.16 -4.32 -8.21
C VAL A 67 3.57 -4.16 -7.67
N MET A 68 4.02 -5.20 -6.96
CA MET A 68 5.41 -5.34 -6.53
C MET A 68 6.19 -6.19 -7.54
N PRO A 69 7.50 -5.96 -7.71
CA PRO A 69 8.33 -6.86 -8.52
C PRO A 69 8.34 -8.28 -7.93
N GLY A 70 8.38 -9.28 -8.81
CA GLY A 70 8.42 -10.69 -8.41
C GLY A 70 7.06 -11.40 -8.45
N PRO A 71 6.64 -12.15 -7.41
CA PRO A 71 5.48 -13.05 -7.49
C PRO A 71 4.16 -12.37 -7.88
N GLN A 72 3.92 -11.14 -7.47
CA GLN A 72 2.68 -10.42 -7.81
C GLN A 72 2.48 -10.23 -9.32
N LEU A 73 3.55 -10.11 -10.09
CA LEU A 73 3.47 -10.00 -11.55
C LEU A 73 2.82 -11.21 -12.22
N ARG A 74 2.88 -12.39 -11.58
CA ARG A 74 2.28 -13.63 -12.11
C ARG A 74 0.75 -13.59 -12.15
N GLN A 75 0.13 -12.70 -11.37
CA GLN A 75 -1.31 -12.45 -11.43
C GLN A 75 -1.61 -11.09 -12.05
N ALA A 76 -0.90 -10.04 -11.68
CA ALA A 76 -1.15 -8.69 -12.19
C ALA A 76 -1.15 -8.64 -13.73
N ILE A 77 -0.12 -9.21 -14.38
CA ILE A 77 0.00 -9.20 -15.84
C ILE A 77 -1.14 -9.95 -16.52
N PRO A 78 -1.32 -11.28 -16.33
CA PRO A 78 -2.34 -12.02 -17.05
C PRO A 78 -3.76 -11.56 -16.73
N PHE A 79 -4.05 -11.14 -15.50
CA PHE A 79 -5.40 -10.70 -15.13
C PHE A 79 -5.73 -9.34 -15.73
N THR A 80 -4.81 -8.36 -15.67
CA THR A 80 -5.06 -7.06 -16.31
C THR A 80 -5.21 -7.20 -17.83
N LYS A 81 -4.41 -8.06 -18.45
CA LYS A 81 -4.55 -8.37 -19.88
C LYS A 81 -5.93 -8.95 -20.19
N LYS A 82 -6.36 -9.98 -19.45
CA LYS A 82 -7.68 -10.59 -19.60
C LYS A 82 -8.83 -9.59 -19.37
N ILE A 83 -8.67 -8.68 -18.40
CA ILE A 83 -9.67 -7.62 -18.17
C ILE A 83 -9.83 -6.78 -19.42
N LYS A 84 -8.75 -6.31 -20.02
CA LYS A 84 -8.83 -5.52 -21.25
C LYS A 84 -9.37 -6.29 -22.47
N GLU A 85 -9.10 -7.60 -22.54
CA GLU A 85 -9.62 -8.46 -23.60
C GLU A 85 -11.13 -8.73 -23.46
N GLN A 86 -11.62 -8.94 -22.24
CA GLN A 86 -13.02 -9.35 -21.99
C GLN A 86 -13.94 -8.18 -21.60
N PHE A 87 -13.37 -7.15 -21.00
CA PHE A 87 -14.08 -5.96 -20.50
C PHE A 87 -13.31 -4.68 -20.92
N PRO A 88 -13.29 -4.36 -22.23
CA PRO A 88 -12.41 -3.31 -22.78
C PRO A 88 -12.68 -1.91 -22.22
N ASP A 89 -13.91 -1.65 -21.76
CA ASP A 89 -14.32 -0.37 -21.17
C ASP A 89 -13.84 -0.18 -19.72
N VAL A 90 -13.31 -1.23 -19.08
CA VAL A 90 -12.76 -1.14 -17.73
C VAL A 90 -11.43 -0.37 -17.77
N ILE A 91 -11.35 0.66 -16.96
CA ILE A 91 -10.14 1.47 -16.79
C ILE A 91 -9.21 0.79 -15.80
N THR A 92 -7.97 0.54 -16.20
CA THR A 92 -6.96 -0.18 -15.44
C THR A 92 -5.90 0.77 -14.90
N ILE A 93 -5.69 0.73 -13.59
CA ILE A 93 -4.81 1.63 -12.85
C ILE A 93 -3.80 0.77 -12.05
N TRP A 94 -2.52 0.92 -12.33
CA TRP A 94 -1.48 0.24 -11.58
C TRP A 94 -0.75 1.20 -10.64
N GLY A 95 -0.49 0.74 -9.41
CA GLY A 95 0.36 1.41 -8.43
C GLY A 95 1.41 0.44 -7.86
N GLY A 96 2.17 0.91 -6.87
CA GLY A 96 3.22 0.15 -6.20
C GLY A 96 4.58 0.24 -6.89
N TYR A 97 5.57 -0.45 -6.31
CA TYR A 97 6.99 -0.29 -6.68
C TYR A 97 7.31 -0.65 -8.12
N PHE A 98 6.71 -1.74 -8.65
CA PHE A 98 6.96 -2.13 -10.04
C PHE A 98 6.40 -1.09 -11.01
N ALA A 99 5.14 -0.72 -10.84
CA ALA A 99 4.50 0.25 -11.72
C ALA A 99 5.21 1.62 -11.68
N SER A 100 5.60 2.10 -10.49
CA SER A 100 6.33 3.35 -10.34
C SER A 100 7.69 3.34 -11.04
N ASN A 101 8.47 2.26 -10.89
CA ASN A 101 9.82 2.17 -11.47
C ASN A 101 9.81 1.73 -12.94
N GLN A 102 8.82 0.95 -13.36
CA GLN A 102 8.68 0.37 -14.70
C GLN A 102 7.46 0.91 -15.45
N TYR A 103 7.10 2.17 -15.22
CA TYR A 103 5.91 2.79 -15.81
C TYR A 103 5.89 2.73 -17.35
N LYS A 104 7.05 2.86 -18.00
CA LYS A 104 7.14 2.77 -19.47
C LYS A 104 6.71 1.39 -19.98
N VAL A 105 7.17 0.33 -19.32
CA VAL A 105 6.81 -1.06 -19.68
C VAL A 105 5.34 -1.28 -19.40
N SER A 106 4.83 -0.81 -18.24
CA SER A 106 3.42 -0.93 -17.86
C SER A 106 2.50 -0.27 -18.87
N LEU A 107 2.72 0.99 -19.21
CA LEU A 107 1.89 1.73 -20.17
C LEU A 107 2.04 1.26 -21.62
N ASN A 108 3.23 0.76 -22.01
CA ASN A 108 3.44 0.23 -23.36
C ASN A 108 2.87 -1.19 -23.55
N SER A 109 2.43 -1.84 -22.48
CA SER A 109 1.80 -3.15 -22.53
C SER A 109 0.45 -3.16 -23.25
N GLY A 110 -0.24 -2.01 -23.32
CA GLY A 110 -1.55 -1.85 -23.93
C GLY A 110 -2.71 -2.30 -23.05
N TYR A 111 -2.44 -2.85 -21.85
CA TYR A 111 -3.47 -3.25 -20.88
C TYR A 111 -3.46 -2.43 -19.58
N VAL A 112 -2.59 -1.44 -19.44
CA VAL A 112 -2.55 -0.51 -18.31
C VAL A 112 -2.82 0.90 -18.82
N ASP A 113 -3.88 1.54 -18.35
CA ASP A 113 -4.27 2.88 -18.78
C ASP A 113 -3.54 3.97 -17.99
N TYR A 114 -3.44 3.79 -16.66
CA TYR A 114 -2.84 4.76 -15.75
C TYR A 114 -1.87 4.10 -14.79
N VAL A 115 -0.83 4.84 -14.43
CA VAL A 115 0.14 4.45 -13.39
C VAL A 115 0.21 5.54 -12.32
N ILE A 116 0.11 5.14 -11.06
CA ILE A 116 0.36 6.01 -9.91
C ILE A 116 1.80 5.82 -9.46
N ASN A 117 2.57 6.89 -9.44
CA ASN A 117 3.99 6.92 -9.13
C ASN A 117 4.23 7.26 -7.65
N GLY A 118 4.32 6.25 -6.81
CA GLY A 118 4.47 6.43 -5.36
C GLY A 118 3.15 6.34 -4.60
N PRO A 119 2.97 7.11 -3.49
CA PRO A 119 1.74 7.09 -2.70
C PRO A 119 0.52 7.51 -3.50
N GLY A 120 -0.58 6.79 -3.32
CA GLY A 120 -1.82 7.00 -4.05
C GLY A 120 -2.92 7.73 -3.28
N ASP A 121 -2.61 8.25 -2.09
CA ASP A 121 -3.61 8.80 -1.15
C ASP A 121 -4.45 9.93 -1.75
N ASN A 122 -3.82 10.86 -2.47
CA ASN A 122 -4.51 11.93 -3.19
C ASN A 122 -4.72 11.57 -4.67
N THR A 123 -3.70 10.99 -5.30
CA THR A 123 -3.70 10.72 -6.75
C THR A 123 -4.84 9.80 -7.17
N PHE A 124 -5.11 8.72 -6.41
CA PHE A 124 -6.15 7.76 -6.78
C PHE A 124 -7.54 8.38 -6.74
N PRO A 125 -8.00 9.01 -5.63
CA PRO A 125 -9.32 9.66 -5.60
C PRO A 125 -9.44 10.82 -6.60
N GLU A 126 -8.39 11.63 -6.83
CA GLU A 126 -8.42 12.70 -7.81
C GLU A 126 -8.56 12.17 -9.25
N LEU A 127 -7.87 11.06 -9.56
CA LEU A 127 -7.99 10.40 -10.86
C LEU A 127 -9.41 9.89 -11.07
N ILE A 128 -9.99 9.18 -10.10
CA ILE A 128 -11.37 8.68 -10.20
C ILE A 128 -12.35 9.85 -10.36
N ASP A 129 -12.21 10.91 -9.57
CA ASP A 129 -13.06 12.12 -9.69
C ASP A 129 -12.99 12.75 -11.09
N THR A 130 -11.80 12.83 -11.65
CA THR A 130 -11.54 13.41 -12.98
C THR A 130 -12.17 12.56 -14.09
N LEU A 131 -12.04 11.23 -13.99
CA LEU A 131 -12.61 10.29 -14.94
C LEU A 131 -14.15 10.25 -14.86
N GLU A 132 -14.72 10.25 -13.66
CA GLU A 132 -16.19 10.30 -13.46
C GLU A 132 -16.83 11.58 -14.01
N LYS A 133 -16.12 12.71 -13.97
CA LYS A 133 -16.57 13.99 -14.50
C LYS A 133 -16.28 14.15 -15.99
N ASN A 134 -15.61 13.18 -16.61
CA ASN A 134 -15.13 13.22 -17.99
C ASN A 134 -14.29 14.49 -18.29
N ASN A 135 -13.49 14.93 -17.30
CA ASN A 135 -12.70 16.15 -17.36
C ASN A 135 -11.22 15.83 -17.66
N LEU A 136 -10.96 15.17 -18.79
CA LEU A 136 -9.65 14.62 -19.14
C LEU A 136 -8.55 15.70 -19.31
N GLU A 137 -8.91 16.93 -19.55
CA GLU A 137 -7.97 18.07 -19.62
C GLU A 137 -7.26 18.31 -18.27
N ASN A 138 -7.90 17.95 -17.14
CA ASN A 138 -7.34 18.09 -15.81
C ASN A 138 -6.36 16.97 -15.40
N LEU A 139 -6.16 15.93 -16.19
CA LEU A 139 -5.20 14.86 -15.90
C LEU A 139 -3.79 15.40 -15.64
N THR A 140 -3.37 16.45 -16.33
CA THR A 140 -2.05 17.06 -16.17
C THR A 140 -1.85 17.74 -14.80
N SER A 141 -2.93 18.13 -14.13
CA SER A 141 -2.89 18.76 -12.80
C SER A 141 -2.77 17.74 -11.65
N ILE A 142 -3.18 16.49 -11.88
CA ILE A 142 -3.10 15.42 -10.88
C ILE A 142 -1.63 15.06 -10.66
N LYS A 143 -1.14 15.21 -9.44
CA LYS A 143 0.24 14.87 -9.10
C LYS A 143 0.47 13.36 -9.05
N ASN A 144 1.71 12.92 -9.21
CA ASN A 144 2.11 11.50 -9.20
C ASN A 144 1.41 10.61 -10.24
N LEU A 145 0.78 11.17 -11.26
CA LEU A 145 0.10 10.43 -12.32
C LEU A 145 1.03 10.24 -13.52
N ILE A 146 0.99 9.05 -14.11
CA ILE A 146 1.66 8.75 -15.39
C ILE A 146 0.64 8.06 -16.31
N TYR A 147 0.50 8.58 -17.54
CA TYR A 147 -0.46 8.05 -18.51
C TYR A 147 0.00 8.35 -19.95
N LYS A 148 -0.69 7.77 -20.93
CA LYS A 148 -0.50 8.14 -22.35
C LYS A 148 -1.54 9.15 -22.78
N ASN A 149 -1.08 10.21 -23.46
CA ASN A 149 -1.99 11.15 -24.12
C ASN A 149 -2.55 10.54 -25.42
N GLU A 150 -3.44 11.27 -26.08
CA GLU A 150 -4.07 10.87 -27.36
C GLU A 150 -3.06 10.60 -28.48
N LYS A 151 -1.86 11.19 -28.41
CA LYS A 151 -0.77 10.95 -29.36
C LYS A 151 0.07 9.72 -29.02
N GLY A 152 -0.26 9.00 -27.92
CA GLY A 152 0.50 7.87 -27.44
C GLY A 152 1.80 8.23 -26.68
N GLU A 153 2.01 9.51 -26.39
CA GLU A 153 3.16 9.99 -25.64
C GLU A 153 2.95 9.78 -24.14
N ILE A 154 3.99 9.32 -23.43
CA ILE A 154 3.93 9.14 -21.99
C ILE A 154 4.10 10.50 -21.30
N ILE A 155 3.06 10.92 -20.61
CA ILE A 155 3.03 12.09 -19.76
C ILE A 155 3.30 11.66 -18.32
N LYS A 156 4.26 12.31 -17.67
CA LYS A 156 4.56 12.17 -16.25
C LYS A 156 4.30 13.50 -15.57
N THR A 157 3.34 13.55 -14.69
CA THR A 157 2.96 14.78 -13.98
C THR A 157 3.93 15.10 -12.83
N ALA A 158 3.75 16.25 -12.20
CA ALA A 158 4.58 16.67 -11.07
C ALA A 158 4.48 15.69 -9.89
N VAL A 159 5.59 15.51 -9.15
CA VAL A 159 5.63 14.68 -7.95
C VAL A 159 5.10 15.48 -6.76
N GLU A 160 4.21 14.87 -5.98
CA GLU A 160 3.71 15.44 -4.74
C GLU A 160 4.74 15.29 -3.60
N ALA A 161 4.74 16.24 -2.67
CA ALA A 161 5.45 16.07 -1.41
C ALA A 161 4.77 14.98 -0.56
N LEU A 162 5.57 14.24 0.23
CA LEU A 162 4.98 13.25 1.15
C LEU A 162 4.06 13.97 2.16
N LEU A 163 2.85 13.46 2.27
CA LEU A 163 1.85 13.96 3.20
C LEU A 163 2.28 13.69 4.66
N ASP A 164 1.73 14.46 5.57
CA ASP A 164 1.84 14.15 7.00
C ASP A 164 1.05 12.86 7.28
N GLN A 165 1.76 11.82 7.74
CA GLN A 165 1.19 10.49 7.91
C GLN A 165 0.12 10.44 9.02
N ASP A 166 0.17 11.36 9.98
CA ASP A 166 -0.83 11.44 11.06
C ASP A 166 -2.18 12.01 10.56
N THR A 167 -2.16 12.76 9.45
CA THR A 167 -3.38 13.33 8.86
C THR A 167 -4.10 12.37 7.91
N LEU A 168 -3.46 11.27 7.52
CA LEU A 168 -4.08 10.29 6.63
C LEU A 168 -5.23 9.54 7.32
N PRO A 169 -6.27 9.16 6.56
CA PRO A 169 -7.36 8.36 7.08
C PRO A 169 -6.85 7.04 7.71
N LYS A 170 -7.50 6.59 8.78
CA LYS A 170 -7.26 5.24 9.32
C LYS A 170 -7.64 4.18 8.30
N PHE A 171 -6.87 3.10 8.27
CA PHE A 171 -7.16 2.00 7.36
C PHE A 171 -8.51 1.35 7.69
N PRO A 172 -9.32 1.02 6.66
CA PRO A 172 -10.66 0.47 6.84
C PRO A 172 -10.60 -1.04 7.16
N TYR A 173 -9.99 -1.43 8.27
CA TYR A 173 -9.82 -2.84 8.66
C TYR A 173 -11.13 -3.59 8.83
N ASP A 174 -12.17 -2.92 9.35
CA ASP A 174 -13.49 -3.54 9.48
C ASP A 174 -14.14 -3.77 8.13
N TYR A 175 -13.90 -2.88 7.18
CA TYR A 175 -14.36 -3.06 5.80
C TYR A 175 -13.58 -4.19 5.11
N LEU A 176 -12.26 -4.29 5.29
CA LEU A 176 -11.50 -5.45 4.82
C LEU A 176 -12.04 -6.75 5.43
N ASN A 177 -12.37 -6.74 6.73
CA ASN A 177 -12.87 -7.91 7.45
C ASN A 177 -14.21 -8.43 6.90
N SER A 178 -14.98 -7.59 6.20
CA SER A 178 -16.22 -8.02 5.54
C SER A 178 -15.98 -8.86 4.26
N PHE A 179 -14.78 -8.79 3.67
CA PHE A 179 -14.35 -9.61 2.53
C PHE A 179 -13.46 -10.77 2.99
N TYR A 180 -12.47 -10.46 3.82
CA TYR A 180 -11.45 -11.40 4.30
C TYR A 180 -11.22 -11.20 5.79
N PRO A 181 -11.45 -12.25 6.62
CA PRO A 181 -11.20 -12.14 8.05
C PRO A 181 -9.78 -11.64 8.33
N VAL A 182 -9.65 -10.50 9.02
CA VAL A 182 -8.35 -9.88 9.33
C VAL A 182 -7.44 -10.86 10.08
N ARG A 183 -8.02 -11.77 10.88
CA ARG A 183 -7.29 -12.82 11.58
C ARG A 183 -6.48 -13.72 10.65
N ASN A 184 -6.88 -13.91 9.39
CA ASN A 184 -6.15 -14.71 8.41
C ASN A 184 -4.80 -14.11 7.99
N TYR A 185 -4.59 -12.83 8.27
CA TYR A 185 -3.33 -12.12 8.01
C TYR A 185 -2.39 -12.09 9.23
N LEU A 186 -2.91 -12.42 10.42
CA LEU A 186 -2.15 -12.41 11.67
C LEU A 186 -1.51 -13.77 11.88
N THR A 187 -0.32 -13.97 11.36
CA THR A 187 0.35 -15.27 11.31
C THR A 187 1.43 -15.41 12.36
N LYS A 188 1.75 -16.65 12.73
CA LYS A 188 2.85 -16.95 13.63
C LYS A 188 4.20 -16.62 12.98
N THR A 189 5.06 -15.93 13.73
CA THR A 189 6.46 -15.68 13.38
C THR A 189 7.42 -16.20 14.46
N PHE A 190 8.71 -15.90 14.33
CA PHE A 190 9.67 -16.21 15.39
C PHE A 190 9.49 -15.33 16.64
N MET A 191 8.78 -14.21 16.52
CA MET A 191 8.56 -13.25 17.61
C MET A 191 7.32 -13.56 18.43
N GLY A 192 6.28 -14.12 17.80
CA GLY A 192 5.01 -14.31 18.46
C GLY A 192 4.06 -15.24 17.68
N ASN A 193 2.94 -15.57 18.30
CA ASN A 193 1.92 -16.46 17.72
C ASN A 193 0.94 -15.70 16.84
N THR A 194 0.75 -14.41 17.10
CA THR A 194 -0.21 -13.52 16.39
C THR A 194 0.50 -12.24 16.00
N THR A 195 1.23 -12.29 14.87
CA THR A 195 2.06 -11.18 14.43
C THR A 195 1.31 -10.29 13.46
N LEU A 196 1.27 -9.00 13.76
CA LEU A 196 0.78 -7.94 12.88
C LEU A 196 1.89 -7.48 11.95
N SER A 197 1.64 -7.42 10.65
CA SER A 197 2.50 -6.67 9.72
C SER A 197 1.98 -5.24 9.59
N TYR A 198 2.84 -4.26 9.86
CA TYR A 198 2.45 -2.86 9.94
C TYR A 198 3.43 -1.96 9.19
N HIS A 199 2.93 -0.84 8.68
CA HIS A 199 3.71 0.18 7.99
C HIS A 199 3.51 1.51 8.70
N SER A 200 4.56 2.06 9.25
CA SER A 200 4.49 3.28 10.07
C SER A 200 5.14 4.50 9.42
N SER A 201 5.71 4.35 8.22
CA SER A 201 6.35 5.46 7.51
C SER A 201 6.41 5.25 6.01
N MET A 202 6.50 6.35 5.25
CA MET A 202 6.67 6.36 3.80
C MET A 202 8.05 6.84 3.40
N GLY A 203 8.66 6.11 2.44
CA GLY A 203 9.96 6.46 1.87
C GLY A 203 11.14 6.09 2.75
N CYS A 204 12.31 6.64 2.41
CA CYS A 204 13.56 6.46 3.12
C CYS A 204 14.46 7.67 2.82
N PRO A 205 15.14 8.27 3.81
CA PRO A 205 15.94 9.48 3.60
C PRO A 205 17.30 9.22 2.96
N PHE A 206 17.60 7.99 2.60
CA PHE A 206 18.90 7.59 2.04
C PHE A 206 18.83 7.34 0.52
N SER A 207 19.94 7.60 -0.16
CA SER A 207 20.09 7.50 -1.62
C SER A 207 20.96 6.31 -2.05
N CYS A 208 20.70 5.12 -1.49
CA CYS A 208 21.42 3.90 -1.85
C CYS A 208 21.25 3.57 -3.34
N SER A 209 22.35 3.44 -4.08
CA SER A 209 22.34 3.29 -5.55
C SER A 209 21.62 2.05 -6.07
N PHE A 210 21.50 1.01 -5.26
CA PHE A 210 20.83 -0.25 -5.59
C PHE A 210 19.34 -0.28 -5.23
N CYS A 211 18.85 0.72 -4.49
CA CYS A 211 17.55 0.64 -3.84
C CYS A 211 16.41 1.14 -4.74
N ALA A 212 15.38 0.32 -4.92
CA ALA A 212 14.19 0.65 -5.70
C ALA A 212 13.31 1.74 -5.07
N VAL A 213 13.55 2.09 -3.81
CA VAL A 213 12.83 3.15 -3.07
C VAL A 213 13.26 4.54 -3.55
N VAL A 214 14.54 4.71 -3.89
CA VAL A 214 15.12 6.02 -4.24
C VAL A 214 14.44 6.69 -5.43
N PRO A 215 14.19 6.02 -6.57
CA PRO A 215 13.52 6.66 -7.72
C PRO A 215 12.07 7.09 -7.45
N ILE A 216 11.43 6.48 -6.45
CA ILE A 216 10.03 6.78 -6.08
C ILE A 216 9.97 7.94 -5.11
N TYR A 217 10.76 7.89 -4.04
CA TYR A 217 10.66 8.82 -2.91
C TYR A 217 11.74 9.92 -2.91
N ASN A 218 12.76 9.79 -3.76
CA ASN A 218 13.79 10.81 -3.96
C ASN A 218 14.46 11.21 -2.64
N ALA A 219 14.86 10.23 -1.84
CA ALA A 219 15.45 10.38 -0.50
C ALA A 219 14.58 11.21 0.48
N LYS A 220 13.26 11.17 0.32
CA LYS A 220 12.30 11.76 1.27
C LYS A 220 11.72 10.69 2.17
N TRP A 221 11.36 11.11 3.39
CA TRP A 221 10.77 10.24 4.40
C TRP A 221 9.75 11.02 5.24
N LYS A 222 8.65 10.37 5.59
CA LYS A 222 7.65 10.83 6.54
C LYS A 222 7.15 9.65 7.37
N GLY A 223 7.18 9.76 8.69
CA GLY A 223 6.66 8.76 9.62
C GLY A 223 5.42 9.23 10.36
N MET A 224 4.61 8.29 10.77
CA MET A 224 3.56 8.50 11.78
C MET A 224 4.22 8.85 13.12
N SER A 225 3.52 9.59 13.97
CA SER A 225 3.92 9.79 15.37
C SER A 225 3.88 8.47 16.15
N ALA A 226 4.62 8.40 17.25
CA ALA A 226 4.59 7.24 18.15
C ALA A 226 3.17 7.02 18.71
N SER A 227 2.43 8.07 19.02
CA SER A 227 1.05 8.00 19.51
C SER A 227 0.11 7.41 18.46
N ARG A 228 0.21 7.83 17.18
CA ARG A 228 -0.61 7.26 16.10
C ARG A 228 -0.34 5.77 15.90
N ILE A 229 0.94 5.37 15.92
CA ILE A 229 1.31 3.95 15.82
C ILE A 229 0.71 3.18 17.01
N TYR A 230 0.84 3.71 18.22
CA TYR A 230 0.33 3.08 19.42
C TYR A 230 -1.19 2.90 19.41
N GLU A 231 -1.94 3.91 18.95
CA GLU A 231 -3.40 3.79 18.76
C GLU A 231 -3.80 2.64 17.84
N ASP A 232 -3.12 2.52 16.69
CA ASP A 232 -3.43 1.46 15.74
C ASP A 232 -3.04 0.08 16.30
N ILE A 233 -1.90 -0.03 17.00
CA ILE A 233 -1.46 -1.28 17.65
C ILE A 233 -2.44 -1.70 18.75
N ASN A 234 -2.92 -0.76 19.56
CA ASN A 234 -3.90 -1.05 20.60
C ASN A 234 -5.21 -1.59 20.02
N TYR A 235 -5.69 -1.02 18.90
CA TYR A 235 -6.85 -1.58 18.20
C TYR A 235 -6.66 -3.09 17.87
N PHE A 236 -5.48 -3.46 17.35
CA PHE A 236 -5.20 -4.86 17.05
C PHE A 236 -4.99 -5.71 18.29
N LYS A 237 -4.36 -5.16 19.33
CA LYS A 237 -4.17 -5.83 20.62
C LYS A 237 -5.52 -6.17 21.27
N GLU A 238 -6.41 -5.20 21.37
CA GLU A 238 -7.73 -5.38 21.95
C GLU A 238 -8.62 -6.32 21.15
N LYS A 239 -8.63 -6.18 19.82
CA LYS A 239 -9.56 -6.91 18.96
C LYS A 239 -9.07 -8.30 18.58
N TYR A 240 -7.76 -8.48 18.40
CA TYR A 240 -7.18 -9.69 17.82
C TYR A 240 -6.15 -10.35 18.72
N ASN A 241 -5.81 -9.75 19.86
CA ASN A 241 -4.83 -10.25 20.83
C ASN A 241 -3.47 -10.53 20.17
N ILE A 242 -2.94 -9.53 19.42
CA ILE A 242 -1.60 -9.62 18.84
C ILE A 242 -0.53 -9.64 19.95
N ASP A 243 0.55 -10.38 19.72
CA ASP A 243 1.70 -10.49 20.62
C ASP A 243 3.03 -10.08 19.94
N ALA A 244 2.99 -9.77 18.65
CA ALA A 244 4.16 -9.30 17.92
C ALA A 244 3.80 -8.36 16.76
N ILE A 245 4.78 -7.51 16.35
CA ILE A 245 4.66 -6.54 15.26
C ILE A 245 5.87 -6.66 14.33
N GLU A 246 5.63 -6.85 13.03
CA GLU A 246 6.63 -6.68 11.98
C GLU A 246 6.43 -5.30 11.31
N PHE A 247 7.35 -4.35 11.55
CA PHE A 247 7.37 -3.09 10.84
C PHE A 247 8.00 -3.28 9.45
N HIS A 248 7.21 -3.07 8.40
CA HIS A 248 7.65 -3.15 7.01
C HIS A 248 8.09 -1.80 6.43
N ASP A 249 8.50 -0.88 7.29
CA ASP A 249 9.10 0.39 6.89
C ASP A 249 10.44 0.16 6.18
N ASN A 250 10.75 0.95 5.16
CA ASN A 250 12.05 0.86 4.47
C ASN A 250 13.26 1.11 5.39
N ASN A 251 13.06 1.83 6.49
CA ASN A 251 13.97 1.99 7.61
C ASN A 251 13.16 2.51 8.81
N PHE A 252 12.75 1.61 9.69
CA PHE A 252 11.97 1.93 10.89
C PHE A 252 12.69 2.88 11.83
N PHE A 253 14.02 2.71 11.95
CA PHE A 253 14.88 3.42 12.92
C PHE A 253 15.31 4.82 12.46
N THR A 254 14.76 5.36 11.40
CA THR A 254 15.10 6.68 10.84
C THR A 254 14.96 7.82 11.85
N SER A 255 13.92 7.84 12.66
CA SER A 255 13.70 8.85 13.70
C SER A 255 13.90 8.24 15.07
N LYS A 256 15.07 8.50 15.68
CA LYS A 256 15.40 8.06 17.03
C LYS A 256 14.32 8.46 18.04
N LYS A 257 13.91 9.74 18.04
CA LYS A 257 12.85 10.26 18.93
C LYS A 257 11.59 9.41 18.84
N ARG A 258 11.08 9.18 17.64
CA ARG A 258 9.86 8.39 17.40
C ARG A 258 9.97 6.95 17.92
N VAL A 259 11.11 6.30 17.68
CA VAL A 259 11.33 4.91 18.10
C VAL A 259 11.38 4.81 19.62
N LEU A 260 12.04 5.75 20.30
CA LEU A 260 12.11 5.75 21.76
C LEU A 260 10.75 6.05 22.40
N GLU A 261 10.02 7.06 21.90
CA GLU A 261 8.66 7.36 22.34
C GLU A 261 7.72 6.16 22.15
N PHE A 262 7.82 5.46 21.00
CA PHE A 262 7.05 4.25 20.76
C PHE A 262 7.42 3.12 21.74
N SER A 263 8.73 2.92 22.00
CA SER A 263 9.20 1.92 22.94
C SER A 263 8.69 2.20 24.37
N GLU A 264 8.67 3.47 24.78
CA GLU A 264 8.08 3.86 26.08
C GLU A 264 6.58 3.53 26.16
N LEU A 265 5.84 3.79 25.09
CA LEU A 265 4.40 3.54 25.05
C LEU A 265 4.06 2.04 25.17
N ILE A 266 4.84 1.15 24.53
CA ILE A 266 4.54 -0.31 24.53
C ILE A 266 5.23 -1.08 25.65
N MET A 267 6.04 -0.44 26.50
CA MET A 267 6.93 -1.08 27.47
C MET A 267 6.25 -2.10 28.39
N ASN A 268 4.96 -1.92 28.67
CA ASN A 268 4.18 -2.79 29.54
C ASN A 268 3.16 -3.65 28.78
N ASP A 269 3.21 -3.66 27.46
CA ASP A 269 2.20 -4.29 26.63
C ASP A 269 2.48 -5.75 26.31
N ASN A 270 3.66 -6.25 26.70
CA ASN A 270 4.11 -7.61 26.40
C ASN A 270 4.07 -7.92 24.88
N LEU A 271 4.51 -6.97 24.08
CA LEU A 271 4.58 -7.05 22.62
C LEU A 271 6.03 -7.19 22.18
N SER A 272 6.31 -8.08 21.25
CA SER A 272 7.61 -8.09 20.55
C SER A 272 7.52 -7.31 19.26
N TYR A 273 8.57 -6.59 18.86
CA TYR A 273 8.59 -5.95 17.56
C TYR A 273 9.91 -6.12 16.83
N TRP A 274 9.81 -6.04 15.51
CA TRP A 274 10.93 -6.11 14.59
C TRP A 274 10.76 -5.04 13.50
N GLY A 275 11.87 -4.50 13.02
CA GLY A 275 11.88 -3.55 11.92
C GLY A 275 13.19 -3.58 11.15
N GLU A 276 13.16 -3.19 9.89
CA GLU A 276 14.35 -3.02 9.08
C GLU A 276 15.09 -1.74 9.46
N GLY A 277 16.42 -1.81 9.52
CA GLY A 277 17.26 -0.69 9.85
C GLY A 277 18.64 -0.76 9.19
N ARG A 278 19.17 0.40 8.84
CA ARG A 278 20.56 0.53 8.38
C ARG A 278 21.52 0.50 9.58
N ILE A 279 22.68 -0.11 9.41
CA ILE A 279 23.69 -0.20 10.47
C ILE A 279 24.13 1.18 10.95
N ASP A 280 24.34 2.13 10.03
CA ASP A 280 24.73 3.50 10.38
C ASP A 280 23.61 4.25 11.14
N THR A 281 22.35 3.96 10.85
CA THR A 281 21.22 4.49 11.62
C THR A 281 21.19 3.90 13.04
N ILE A 282 21.38 2.59 13.18
CA ILE A 282 21.39 1.93 14.49
C ILE A 282 22.57 2.40 15.35
N ASN A 283 23.72 2.65 14.73
CA ASN A 283 24.91 3.17 15.44
C ASN A 283 24.73 4.57 16.07
N MET A 284 23.65 5.29 15.73
CA MET A 284 23.30 6.56 16.37
C MET A 284 22.57 6.41 17.70
N TYR A 285 22.15 5.19 18.03
CA TYR A 285 21.48 4.89 19.30
C TYR A 285 22.54 4.60 20.37
N SER A 286 22.36 5.18 21.55
CA SER A 286 23.22 4.88 22.72
C SER A 286 22.86 3.51 23.31
N ASP A 287 23.73 2.98 24.14
CA ASP A 287 23.46 1.74 24.88
C ASP A 287 22.17 1.80 25.70
N ASP A 288 21.84 2.98 26.26
CA ASP A 288 20.61 3.16 27.04
C ASP A 288 19.38 3.19 26.15
N ASP A 289 19.47 3.81 24.96
CA ASP A 289 18.40 3.73 23.94
C ASP A 289 18.11 2.27 23.55
N LEU A 290 19.18 1.51 23.27
CA LEU A 290 19.07 0.08 22.89
C LEU A 290 18.50 -0.78 24.04
N LYS A 291 18.89 -0.48 25.30
CA LYS A 291 18.30 -1.14 26.48
C LYS A 291 16.80 -0.81 26.62
N LEU A 292 16.40 0.45 26.41
CA LEU A 292 14.99 0.84 26.42
C LEU A 292 14.21 0.07 25.35
N MET A 293 14.68 0.08 24.10
CA MET A 293 14.05 -0.66 22.99
C MET A 293 13.94 -2.16 23.26
N ARG A 294 14.97 -2.77 23.89
CA ARG A 294 14.93 -4.20 24.25
C ARG A 294 13.97 -4.49 25.38
N LYS A 295 13.75 -3.56 26.29
CA LYS A 295 12.83 -3.72 27.43
C LYS A 295 11.37 -3.58 27.01
N ALA A 296 11.14 -2.78 25.98
CA ALA A 296 9.84 -2.58 25.36
C ALA A 296 9.40 -3.80 24.55
#